data_e87877d7b061da90b89e4f2c95f12bef
#
_entry.id   e87877d7b061da90b89e4f2c95f12bef
#
_cell.length_a   1.000
_cell.length_b   1.000
_cell.length_c   1.000
_cell.angle_alpha   90.00
_cell.angle_beta   90.00
_cell.angle_gamma   90.00
#
_symmetry.space_group_name_H-M   'P 1'
#
loop_
_entity.id
_entity.type
_entity.pdbx_description
1 polymer ?
#
loop_
_entity_poly.entity_id
_entity_poly.type
_entity_poly.pdbx_seq_one_letter_code
_entity_poly.pdbx_strand_id
1 'polypeptide(L)'
;AYNKSLQTQLQEKLKEYKLSHMSVSTIHSLAYNRIQAYQYNLCHDLKVQTIEKVICHFEQYNNQKQYYPTAEYIALIKDLINFYCNSSLINLDSKLLDSYKKQSDLGAKILELLSNERKVLSHIKEILSAMKNKLIDATHDFYLKMFFLNKKISSNLGYDLILVDEAQDISDVMIGVVESQDCRRIYVGDSFQQIYSFRFATNALNKIDLPAYDLSKSFRFGDDFAKSLANDLNKLYELKSSYKLNITGIESPTLIGKNHIDLNKPFCVIARTTFGLIQQLVHFIHDNKKIYFEGGYNSYSFMNQTVYSIFYLKQKKNDKITIDEIKDFDSIYDLEQFAKDTKNQDYLNVIKFINAYGDNIFEINKKIKAKLTEKKELANIIFTTTHKAKGLEYEQVIMADDFITKKELLNPKNKISYLKAIEELNIYYVAATRAKKAIKMADLNLSYTYNENDETTTYSKSRFIEKWPLEDGVLIQPPKSLHFREQLRNNFRSKMRI
;
A
#
# COMPACT_ATOMS: atom_id res chain seq x y z
N ALA A 1 -15.34 7.91 -5.12
CA ALA A 1 -14.66 6.66 -5.58
C ALA A 1 -13.16 6.76 -5.31
N TYR A 2 -12.52 5.65 -4.93
CA TYR A 2 -11.09 5.64 -4.61
C TYR A 2 -10.21 5.69 -5.87
N ASN A 3 -10.58 5.00 -6.94
CA ASN A 3 -9.83 4.97 -8.18
C ASN A 3 -10.70 5.23 -9.43
N LYS A 4 -10.04 5.47 -10.57
CA LYS A 4 -10.70 5.80 -11.84
C LYS A 4 -11.54 4.66 -12.40
N SER A 5 -11.11 3.40 -12.21
CA SER A 5 -11.85 2.23 -12.69
C SER A 5 -13.19 2.11 -11.96
N LEU A 6 -13.18 2.20 -10.63
CA LEU A 6 -14.39 2.20 -9.81
C LEU A 6 -15.29 3.40 -10.14
N GLN A 7 -14.70 4.58 -10.36
CA GLN A 7 -15.44 5.76 -10.79
C GLN A 7 -16.23 5.49 -12.07
N THR A 8 -15.60 4.91 -13.10
CA THR A 8 -16.25 4.59 -14.37
C THR A 8 -17.40 3.62 -14.20
N GLN A 9 -17.18 2.52 -13.45
CA GLN A 9 -18.22 1.52 -13.17
C GLN A 9 -19.42 2.12 -12.43
N LEU A 10 -19.17 2.97 -11.42
CA LEU A 10 -20.26 3.64 -10.71
C LEU A 10 -21.00 4.64 -11.59
N GLN A 11 -20.30 5.37 -12.46
CA GLN A 11 -20.94 6.28 -13.42
C GLN A 11 -21.84 5.54 -14.42
N GLU A 12 -21.43 4.36 -14.89
CA GLU A 12 -22.26 3.51 -15.76
C GLU A 12 -23.53 3.04 -15.02
N LYS A 13 -23.41 2.57 -13.78
CA LYS A 13 -24.55 2.19 -12.94
C LYS A 13 -25.51 3.36 -12.70
N LEU A 14 -24.99 4.56 -12.39
CA LEU A 14 -25.84 5.73 -12.20
C LEU A 14 -26.65 6.08 -13.46
N LYS A 15 -26.06 5.93 -14.65
CA LYS A 15 -26.77 6.09 -15.93
C LYS A 15 -27.85 5.03 -16.11
N GLU A 16 -27.55 3.77 -15.83
CA GLU A 16 -28.49 2.65 -15.89
C GLU A 16 -29.71 2.89 -14.99
N TYR A 17 -29.47 3.33 -13.74
CA TYR A 17 -30.54 3.66 -12.80
C TYR A 17 -31.16 5.06 -12.97
N LYS A 18 -30.77 5.81 -14.03
CA LYS A 18 -31.28 7.18 -14.33
C LYS A 18 -31.11 8.18 -13.18
N LEU A 19 -30.03 8.05 -12.41
CA LEU A 19 -29.71 8.92 -11.27
C LEU A 19 -28.85 10.11 -11.70
N SER A 20 -29.42 10.99 -12.55
CA SER A 20 -28.71 12.13 -13.17
C SER A 20 -28.31 13.24 -12.19
N HIS A 21 -28.95 13.29 -11.01
CA HIS A 21 -28.62 14.24 -9.92
C HIS A 21 -27.40 13.82 -9.08
N MET A 22 -26.88 12.61 -9.29
CA MET A 22 -25.69 12.12 -8.62
C MET A 22 -24.45 12.25 -9.49
N SER A 23 -23.32 12.62 -8.88
CA SER A 23 -22.03 12.66 -9.54
C SER A 23 -21.03 11.75 -8.83
N VAL A 24 -20.15 11.09 -9.60
CA VAL A 24 -19.08 10.24 -9.07
C VAL A 24 -17.75 10.82 -9.46
N SER A 25 -16.89 11.05 -8.50
CA SER A 25 -15.50 11.49 -8.72
C SER A 25 -14.56 10.89 -7.68
N THR A 26 -13.27 10.87 -7.99
CA THR A 26 -12.25 10.73 -6.94
C THR A 26 -12.05 12.08 -6.27
N ILE A 27 -11.60 12.09 -5.00
CA ILE A 27 -11.30 13.36 -4.30
C ILE A 27 -10.20 14.14 -5.00
N HIS A 28 -9.20 13.45 -5.55
CA HIS A 28 -8.18 14.07 -6.39
C HIS A 28 -8.77 14.74 -7.65
N SER A 29 -9.71 14.08 -8.33
CA SER A 29 -10.36 14.66 -9.51
C SER A 29 -11.18 15.89 -9.16
N LEU A 30 -11.86 15.87 -8.02
CA LEU A 30 -12.59 17.01 -7.48
C LEU A 30 -11.64 18.19 -7.19
N ALA A 31 -10.55 17.92 -6.46
CA ALA A 31 -9.54 18.92 -6.16
C ALA A 31 -8.88 19.49 -7.42
N TYR A 32 -8.51 18.62 -8.37
CA TYR A 32 -7.89 18.99 -9.65
C TYR A 32 -8.67 20.08 -10.38
N ASN A 33 -9.99 19.88 -10.53
CA ASN A 33 -10.85 20.81 -11.24
C ASN A 33 -11.05 22.12 -10.45
N ARG A 34 -11.23 22.04 -9.14
CA ARG A 34 -11.57 23.18 -8.30
C ARG A 34 -10.43 24.17 -8.11
N ILE A 35 -9.18 23.71 -8.04
CA ILE A 35 -8.01 24.59 -7.92
C ILE A 35 -7.26 24.76 -9.25
N GLN A 36 -7.83 24.28 -10.35
CA GLN A 36 -7.24 24.37 -11.67
C GLN A 36 -5.83 23.77 -11.75
N ALA A 37 -5.67 22.55 -11.18
CA ALA A 37 -4.38 21.88 -11.06
C ALA A 37 -3.72 21.53 -12.41
N TYR A 38 -4.44 21.66 -13.54
CA TYR A 38 -3.91 21.58 -14.90
C TYR A 38 -2.85 22.65 -15.21
N GLN A 39 -2.75 23.69 -14.38
CA GLN A 39 -1.71 24.71 -14.52
C GLN A 39 -0.34 24.24 -14.04
N TYR A 40 -0.24 23.11 -13.31
CA TYR A 40 0.99 22.48 -12.86
C TYR A 40 1.43 21.40 -13.85
N ASN A 41 2.74 21.25 -14.02
CA ASN A 41 3.28 20.02 -14.55
C ASN A 41 3.15 18.96 -13.46
N LEU A 42 2.40 17.89 -13.72
CA LEU A 42 2.10 16.88 -12.71
C LEU A 42 2.98 15.66 -12.86
N CYS A 43 3.47 15.17 -11.74
CA CYS A 43 4.18 13.89 -11.64
C CYS A 43 3.53 12.98 -10.60
N HIS A 44 3.75 11.68 -10.71
CA HIS A 44 3.29 10.72 -9.69
C HIS A 44 4.12 10.83 -8.41
N ASP A 45 5.41 11.12 -8.57
CA ASP A 45 6.36 11.17 -7.47
C ASP A 45 7.53 12.10 -7.82
N LEU A 46 8.08 12.81 -6.82
CA LEU A 46 9.22 13.68 -7.02
C LEU A 46 10.49 12.85 -7.27
N LYS A 47 11.26 13.27 -8.26
CA LYS A 47 12.57 12.66 -8.52
C LYS A 47 13.58 13.11 -7.46
N VAL A 48 14.46 12.18 -7.06
CA VAL A 48 15.54 12.45 -6.08
C VAL A 48 16.39 13.63 -6.50
N GLN A 49 16.82 13.67 -7.77
CA GLN A 49 17.64 14.76 -8.31
C GLN A 49 16.92 16.13 -8.26
N THR A 50 15.59 16.15 -8.39
CA THR A 50 14.82 17.39 -8.29
C THR A 50 14.85 17.92 -6.85
N ILE A 51 14.66 17.04 -5.87
CA ILE A 51 14.71 17.38 -4.44
C ILE A 51 16.11 17.87 -4.07
N GLU A 52 17.14 17.14 -4.49
CA GLU A 52 18.54 17.47 -4.27
C GLU A 52 18.88 18.86 -4.80
N LYS A 53 18.56 19.16 -6.07
CA LYS A 53 18.80 20.48 -6.69
C LYS A 53 18.15 21.60 -5.92
N VAL A 54 16.92 21.45 -5.48
CA VAL A 54 16.22 22.48 -4.70
C VAL A 54 16.92 22.72 -3.36
N ILE A 55 17.29 21.64 -2.65
CA ILE A 55 17.99 21.74 -1.36
C ILE A 55 19.37 22.40 -1.53
N CYS A 56 20.16 21.94 -2.51
CA CYS A 56 21.48 22.52 -2.78
C CYS A 56 21.40 24.02 -3.10
N HIS A 57 20.45 24.41 -3.96
CA HIS A 57 20.23 25.82 -4.30
C HIS A 57 19.83 26.65 -3.08
N PHE A 58 18.91 26.14 -2.26
CA PHE A 58 18.46 26.80 -1.04
C PHE A 58 19.61 27.01 -0.03
N GLU A 59 20.43 25.97 0.21
CA GLU A 59 21.56 26.06 1.13
C GLU A 59 22.66 27.00 0.60
N GLN A 60 22.94 26.97 -0.69
CA GLN A 60 23.91 27.88 -1.32
C GLN A 60 23.46 29.34 -1.20
N TYR A 61 22.19 29.64 -1.43
CA TYR A 61 21.62 30.97 -1.36
C TYR A 61 21.61 31.52 0.07
N ASN A 62 21.16 30.73 1.06
CA ASN A 62 20.97 31.21 2.43
C ASN A 62 22.23 31.11 3.29
N ASN A 63 23.05 30.10 3.11
CA ASN A 63 24.19 29.78 3.97
C ASN A 63 25.54 30.03 3.29
N GLN A 64 25.56 30.40 2.00
CA GLN A 64 26.76 30.58 1.17
C GLN A 64 27.73 29.40 1.22
N LYS A 65 27.20 28.19 1.53
CA LYS A 65 27.96 26.93 1.64
C LYS A 65 27.48 25.95 0.60
N GLN A 66 28.44 25.31 -0.04
CA GLN A 66 28.14 24.12 -0.86
C GLN A 66 27.68 23.00 0.06
N TYR A 67 26.47 22.47 -0.19
CA TYR A 67 25.86 21.42 0.61
C TYR A 67 25.38 20.31 -0.30
N TYR A 68 25.78 19.09 0.03
CA TYR A 68 25.35 17.88 -0.65
C TYR A 68 24.57 16.99 0.33
N PRO A 69 23.23 16.91 0.18
CA PRO A 69 22.44 16.03 1.04
C PRO A 69 22.74 14.56 0.74
N THR A 70 22.75 13.73 1.76
CA THR A 70 22.86 12.27 1.55
C THR A 70 21.57 11.74 0.91
N ALA A 71 21.68 10.60 0.22
CA ALA A 71 20.53 9.97 -0.43
C ALA A 71 19.42 9.61 0.57
N GLU A 72 19.80 9.15 1.78
CA GLU A 72 18.84 8.87 2.86
C GLU A 72 18.12 10.13 3.35
N TYR A 73 18.83 11.26 3.39
CA TYR A 73 18.22 12.53 3.76
C TYR A 73 17.20 12.98 2.71
N ILE A 74 17.53 12.84 1.43
CA ILE A 74 16.61 13.17 0.33
C ILE A 74 15.38 12.26 0.37
N ALA A 75 15.58 10.95 0.60
CA ALA A 75 14.48 10.02 0.75
C ALA A 75 13.58 10.37 1.94
N LEU A 76 14.15 10.77 3.08
CA LEU A 76 13.41 11.24 4.26
C LEU A 76 12.60 12.50 3.94
N ILE A 77 13.20 13.50 3.28
CA ILE A 77 12.49 14.74 2.91
C ILE A 77 11.32 14.42 1.96
N LYS A 78 11.53 13.55 0.99
CA LYS A 78 10.48 13.08 0.08
C LYS A 78 9.32 12.43 0.84
N ASP A 79 9.61 11.54 1.76
CA ASP A 79 8.60 10.84 2.56
C ASP A 79 7.83 11.80 3.48
N LEU A 80 8.52 12.77 4.09
CA LEU A 80 7.91 13.82 4.90
C LEU A 80 6.99 14.74 4.09
N ILE A 81 7.35 15.06 2.84
CA ILE A 81 6.49 15.83 1.93
C ILE A 81 5.21 15.04 1.63
N ASN A 82 5.35 13.76 1.28
CA ASN A 82 4.22 12.89 1.01
C ASN A 82 3.33 12.74 2.26
N PHE A 83 3.93 12.56 3.44
CA PHE A 83 3.22 12.50 4.71
C PHE A 83 2.46 13.80 5.01
N TYR A 84 3.10 14.98 4.85
CA TYR A 84 2.44 16.27 5.03
C TYR A 84 1.27 16.45 4.07
N CYS A 85 1.45 16.13 2.80
CA CYS A 85 0.41 16.29 1.79
C CYS A 85 -0.81 15.39 2.06
N ASN A 86 -0.61 14.23 2.68
CA ASN A 86 -1.67 13.29 3.03
C ASN A 86 -2.25 13.49 4.45
N SER A 87 -1.61 14.32 5.27
CA SER A 87 -2.08 14.63 6.64
C SER A 87 -3.14 15.73 6.66
N SER A 88 -3.93 15.80 7.74
CA SER A 88 -4.85 16.92 8.03
C SER A 88 -4.17 18.13 8.69
N LEU A 89 -2.84 18.11 8.87
CA LEU A 89 -2.08 19.22 9.46
C LEU A 89 -2.17 20.46 8.57
N ILE A 90 -2.45 21.61 9.15
CA ILE A 90 -2.55 22.89 8.43
C ILE A 90 -1.17 23.52 8.33
N ASN A 91 -0.44 23.55 9.45
CA ASN A 91 0.85 24.19 9.54
C ASN A 91 2.00 23.21 9.30
N LEU A 92 3.08 23.72 8.73
CA LEU A 92 4.34 23.01 8.60
C LEU A 92 5.21 23.37 9.81
N ASP A 93 5.07 22.64 10.91
CA ASP A 93 5.76 22.86 12.18
C ASP A 93 6.25 21.53 12.79
N SER A 94 6.79 21.56 14.00
CA SER A 94 7.30 20.38 14.71
C SER A 94 6.26 19.26 14.88
N LYS A 95 4.95 19.59 14.90
CA LYS A 95 3.88 18.59 14.98
C LYS A 95 3.89 17.61 13.81
N LEU A 96 4.36 18.06 12.63
CA LEU A 96 4.55 17.18 11.49
C LEU A 96 5.56 16.08 11.83
N LEU A 97 6.73 16.46 12.36
CA LEU A 97 7.79 15.52 12.69
C LEU A 97 7.39 14.57 13.82
N ASP A 98 6.70 15.09 14.84
CA ASP A 98 6.19 14.28 15.95
C ASP A 98 5.14 13.27 15.49
N SER A 99 4.25 13.68 14.57
CA SER A 99 3.24 12.80 14.01
C SER A 99 3.87 11.72 13.13
N TYR A 100 4.87 12.08 12.34
CA TYR A 100 5.63 11.15 11.51
C TYR A 100 6.39 10.12 12.35
N LYS A 101 7.09 10.57 13.41
CA LYS A 101 7.80 9.69 14.37
C LYS A 101 6.86 8.66 15.02
N LYS A 102 5.61 9.03 15.31
CA LYS A 102 4.61 8.12 15.93
C LYS A 102 4.05 7.08 14.97
N GLN A 103 3.99 7.38 13.67
CA GLN A 103 3.38 6.50 12.67
C GLN A 103 4.39 5.61 11.95
N SER A 104 5.67 5.95 12.04
CA SER A 104 6.74 5.27 11.31
C SER A 104 7.64 4.49 12.27
N ASP A 105 7.96 3.26 11.89
CA ASP A 105 8.99 2.47 12.55
C ASP A 105 10.37 2.95 12.04
N LEU A 106 10.96 3.90 12.76
CA LEU A 106 12.15 4.63 12.32
C LEU A 106 13.41 4.04 12.91
N GLY A 107 14.40 3.74 12.06
CA GLY A 107 15.76 3.39 12.50
C GLY A 107 16.51 4.58 13.12
N ALA A 108 17.56 4.27 13.92
CA ALA A 108 18.36 5.28 14.61
C ALA A 108 18.91 6.37 13.68
N LYS A 109 19.36 6.02 12.46
CA LYS A 109 19.88 6.95 11.45
C LYS A 109 18.83 7.98 11.01
N ILE A 110 17.59 7.56 10.82
CA ILE A 110 16.49 8.47 10.45
C ILE A 110 16.14 9.41 11.61
N LEU A 111 16.16 8.91 12.85
CA LEU A 111 15.96 9.74 14.04
C LEU A 111 17.05 10.79 14.20
N GLU A 112 18.30 10.46 13.88
CA GLU A 112 19.43 11.39 13.85
C GLU A 112 19.21 12.47 12.79
N LEU A 113 18.80 12.11 11.55
CA LEU A 113 18.50 13.08 10.50
C LEU A 113 17.36 14.02 10.88
N LEU A 114 16.38 13.55 11.65
CA LEU A 114 15.26 14.35 12.16
C LEU A 114 15.65 15.26 13.35
N SER A 115 16.82 15.12 13.93
CA SER A 115 17.25 15.92 15.10
C SER A 115 17.37 17.41 14.79
N ASN A 116 17.74 17.79 13.56
CA ASN A 116 17.77 19.17 13.12
C ASN A 116 16.40 19.59 12.51
N GLU A 117 15.39 19.70 13.37
CA GLU A 117 14.02 19.97 12.97
C GLU A 117 13.88 21.23 12.10
N ARG A 118 14.59 22.32 12.45
CA ARG A 118 14.54 23.58 11.70
C ARG A 118 14.99 23.37 10.25
N LYS A 119 16.11 22.68 10.07
CA LYS A 119 16.67 22.40 8.74
C LYS A 119 15.72 21.53 7.92
N VAL A 120 15.20 20.46 8.51
CA VAL A 120 14.25 19.56 7.87
C VAL A 120 12.99 20.32 7.42
N LEU A 121 12.39 21.10 8.32
CA LEU A 121 11.18 21.88 8.01
C LEU A 121 11.43 22.97 6.96
N SER A 122 12.61 23.62 6.96
CA SER A 122 12.95 24.63 5.95
C SER A 122 13.08 24.00 4.55
N HIS A 123 13.71 22.83 4.44
CA HIS A 123 13.83 22.14 3.15
C HIS A 123 12.46 21.67 2.62
N ILE A 124 11.61 21.12 3.48
CA ILE A 124 10.25 20.75 3.10
C ILE A 124 9.48 21.97 2.58
N LYS A 125 9.56 23.08 3.32
CA LYS A 125 8.89 24.35 2.95
C LYS A 125 9.36 24.87 1.59
N GLU A 126 10.66 24.80 1.32
CA GLU A 126 11.24 25.26 0.06
C GLU A 126 10.75 24.40 -1.12
N ILE A 127 10.73 23.07 -0.98
CA ILE A 127 10.25 22.19 -2.04
C ILE A 127 8.75 22.40 -2.29
N LEU A 128 7.94 22.55 -1.24
CA LEU A 128 6.51 22.86 -1.38
C LEU A 128 6.29 24.22 -2.06
N SER A 129 7.16 25.21 -1.75
CA SER A 129 7.17 26.54 -2.39
C SER A 129 7.55 26.44 -3.86
N ALA A 130 8.57 25.65 -4.20
CA ALA A 130 8.99 25.42 -5.57
C ALA A 130 7.88 24.76 -6.42
N MET A 131 7.14 23.77 -5.86
CA MET A 131 5.95 23.20 -6.52
C MET A 131 4.86 24.27 -6.70
N LYS A 132 4.55 25.04 -5.65
CA LYS A 132 3.52 26.08 -5.70
C LYS A 132 3.82 27.14 -6.75
N ASN A 133 5.09 27.53 -6.88
CA ASN A 133 5.56 28.53 -7.85
C ASN A 133 5.84 27.94 -9.23
N LYS A 134 5.55 26.64 -9.45
CA LYS A 134 5.72 25.92 -10.74
C LYS A 134 7.18 25.88 -11.21
N LEU A 135 8.13 25.95 -10.29
CA LEU A 135 9.56 25.81 -10.57
C LEU A 135 9.98 24.36 -10.75
N ILE A 136 9.22 23.44 -10.17
CA ILE A 136 9.36 21.99 -10.32
C ILE A 136 7.99 21.37 -10.52
N ASP A 137 7.98 20.11 -10.99
CA ASP A 137 6.76 19.34 -11.12
C ASP A 137 6.07 19.16 -9.76
N ALA A 138 4.75 19.16 -9.75
CA ALA A 138 3.93 18.99 -8.55
C ALA A 138 3.32 17.59 -8.48
N THR A 139 3.26 17.00 -7.28
CA THR A 139 2.61 15.70 -7.08
C THR A 139 1.09 15.84 -7.01
N HIS A 140 0.39 14.74 -7.25
CA HIS A 140 -1.07 14.71 -7.09
C HIS A 140 -1.50 15.00 -5.64
N ASP A 141 -0.75 14.54 -4.65
CA ASP A 141 -1.04 14.79 -3.24
C ASP A 141 -0.79 16.26 -2.87
N PHE A 142 0.16 16.92 -3.53
CA PHE A 142 0.42 18.34 -3.32
C PHE A 142 -0.81 19.19 -3.68
N TYR A 143 -1.39 19.04 -4.86
CA TYR A 143 -2.55 19.87 -5.22
C TYR A 143 -3.79 19.51 -4.38
N LEU A 144 -3.95 18.26 -3.96
CA LEU A 144 -5.00 17.87 -3.01
C LEU A 144 -4.81 18.59 -1.67
N LYS A 145 -3.58 18.67 -1.17
CA LYS A 145 -3.24 19.43 0.03
C LYS A 145 -3.56 20.90 -0.13
N MET A 146 -3.18 21.51 -1.27
CA MET A 146 -3.48 22.92 -1.56
C MET A 146 -4.99 23.18 -1.61
N PHE A 147 -5.78 22.24 -2.17
CA PHE A 147 -7.23 22.28 -2.14
C PHE A 147 -7.77 22.27 -0.70
N PHE A 148 -7.32 21.33 0.13
CA PHE A 148 -7.71 21.23 1.54
C PHE A 148 -7.39 22.48 2.33
N LEU A 149 -6.23 23.10 2.12
CA LEU A 149 -5.81 24.32 2.81
C LEU A 149 -6.61 25.55 2.36
N ASN A 150 -7.13 25.58 1.14
CA ASN A 150 -7.96 26.66 0.63
C ASN A 150 -9.41 26.50 1.09
N LYS A 151 -9.70 26.88 2.33
CA LYS A 151 -11.03 26.72 2.92
C LYS A 151 -12.16 27.43 2.18
N LYS A 152 -11.88 28.51 1.44
CA LYS A 152 -12.88 29.21 0.62
C LYS A 152 -13.44 28.33 -0.50
N ILE A 153 -12.64 27.38 -1.00
CA ILE A 153 -13.03 26.49 -2.11
C ILE A 153 -13.42 25.09 -1.58
N SER A 154 -12.73 24.60 -0.53
CA SER A 154 -12.89 23.23 -0.07
C SER A 154 -14.02 23.01 0.94
N SER A 155 -14.51 24.05 1.64
CA SER A 155 -15.48 23.90 2.72
C SER A 155 -16.95 24.03 2.29
N ASN A 156 -17.22 24.39 1.04
CA ASN A 156 -18.60 24.43 0.53
C ASN A 156 -18.63 23.92 -0.92
N LEU A 157 -18.86 22.64 -1.05
CA LEU A 157 -18.94 21.97 -2.37
C LEU A 157 -20.35 21.94 -2.94
N GLY A 158 -21.36 22.35 -2.16
CA GLY A 158 -22.74 22.44 -2.59
C GLY A 158 -23.45 21.09 -2.74
N TYR A 159 -23.07 20.10 -1.93
CA TYR A 159 -23.71 18.79 -1.90
C TYR A 159 -24.67 18.67 -0.71
N ASP A 160 -25.81 18.02 -0.90
CA ASP A 160 -26.75 17.66 0.18
C ASP A 160 -26.35 16.37 0.89
N LEU A 161 -25.65 15.49 0.17
CA LEU A 161 -25.19 14.20 0.65
C LEU A 161 -23.88 13.81 -0.03
N ILE A 162 -22.93 13.33 0.76
CA ILE A 162 -21.68 12.73 0.29
C ILE A 162 -21.65 11.26 0.69
N LEU A 163 -21.45 10.39 -0.30
CA LEU A 163 -21.19 8.96 -0.12
C LEU A 163 -19.71 8.70 -0.36
N VAL A 164 -19.01 8.19 0.64
CA VAL A 164 -17.59 7.84 0.56
C VAL A 164 -17.47 6.33 0.50
N ASP A 165 -17.04 5.83 -0.65
CA ASP A 165 -16.78 4.41 -0.86
C ASP A 165 -15.29 4.10 -0.66
N GLU A 166 -14.97 2.87 -0.23
CA GLU A 166 -13.61 2.44 0.15
C GLU A 166 -13.00 3.35 1.25
N ALA A 167 -13.80 3.68 2.25
CA ALA A 167 -13.45 4.66 3.28
C ALA A 167 -12.22 4.25 4.13
N GLN A 168 -11.81 2.98 4.12
CA GLN A 168 -10.60 2.51 4.78
C GLN A 168 -9.31 2.92 4.05
N ASP A 169 -9.39 3.37 2.79
CA ASP A 169 -8.21 3.70 1.96
C ASP A 169 -7.99 5.20 1.77
N ILE A 170 -8.80 6.05 2.35
CA ILE A 170 -8.64 7.50 2.23
C ILE A 170 -7.64 8.06 3.24
N SER A 171 -6.91 9.11 2.86
CA SER A 171 -5.95 9.79 3.72
C SER A 171 -6.61 10.84 4.63
N ASP A 172 -5.89 11.29 5.66
CA ASP A 172 -6.41 12.30 6.59
C ASP A 172 -6.80 13.61 5.91
N VAL A 173 -6.08 14.02 4.88
CA VAL A 173 -6.45 15.21 4.10
C VAL A 173 -7.79 15.01 3.39
N MET A 174 -8.05 13.81 2.87
CA MET A 174 -9.32 13.48 2.21
C MET A 174 -10.48 13.46 3.22
N ILE A 175 -10.27 12.86 4.38
CA ILE A 175 -11.24 12.90 5.49
C ILE A 175 -11.53 14.36 5.84
N GLY A 176 -10.49 15.18 5.98
CA GLY A 176 -10.63 16.60 6.31
C GLY A 176 -11.42 17.42 5.28
N VAL A 177 -11.32 17.07 3.99
CA VAL A 177 -12.14 17.68 2.93
C VAL A 177 -13.62 17.29 3.10
N VAL A 178 -13.91 16.00 3.31
CA VAL A 178 -15.29 15.52 3.46
C VAL A 178 -15.91 16.03 4.75
N GLU A 179 -15.18 15.97 5.87
CA GLU A 179 -15.68 16.44 7.17
C GLU A 179 -15.88 17.96 7.26
N SER A 180 -15.26 18.72 6.36
CA SER A 180 -15.48 20.17 6.29
C SER A 180 -16.78 20.57 5.61
N GLN A 181 -17.55 19.62 5.03
CA GLN A 181 -18.80 19.90 4.35
C GLN A 181 -19.99 19.95 5.32
N ASP A 182 -20.84 20.93 5.14
CA ASP A 182 -22.12 21.04 5.87
C ASP A 182 -23.22 20.26 5.14
N CYS A 183 -23.10 18.93 5.14
CA CYS A 183 -24.05 18.02 4.50
C CYS A 183 -24.07 16.66 5.21
N ARG A 184 -25.05 15.82 4.86
CA ARG A 184 -25.08 14.43 5.32
C ARG A 184 -23.96 13.63 4.70
N ARG A 185 -23.36 12.72 5.48
CA ARG A 185 -22.23 11.89 5.06
C ARG A 185 -22.49 10.43 5.38
N ILE A 186 -22.16 9.56 4.44
CA ILE A 186 -22.19 8.11 4.61
C ILE A 186 -20.84 7.57 4.16
N TYR A 187 -20.19 6.79 5.02
CA TYR A 187 -18.93 6.13 4.74
C TYR A 187 -19.18 4.64 4.65
N VAL A 188 -18.72 4.05 3.55
CA VAL A 188 -18.80 2.62 3.29
C VAL A 188 -17.38 2.09 3.08
N GLY A 189 -17.05 0.96 3.71
CA GLY A 189 -15.73 0.37 3.58
C GLY A 189 -15.57 -0.87 4.45
N ASP A 190 -14.44 -1.52 4.29
CA ASP A 190 -14.05 -2.71 5.03
C ASP A 190 -12.66 -2.52 5.62
N SER A 191 -12.57 -2.41 6.95
CA SER A 191 -11.30 -2.22 7.68
C SER A 191 -10.29 -3.33 7.41
N PHE A 192 -10.76 -4.54 7.10
CA PHE A 192 -9.90 -5.67 6.75
C PHE A 192 -9.38 -5.61 5.30
N GLN A 193 -9.89 -4.69 4.49
CA GLN A 193 -9.38 -4.41 3.15
C GLN A 193 -8.46 -3.18 3.08
N GLN A 194 -8.03 -2.64 4.22
CA GLN A 194 -7.02 -1.58 4.27
C GLN A 194 -5.64 -2.16 3.95
N ILE A 195 -5.12 -1.88 2.74
CA ILE A 195 -3.83 -2.39 2.24
C ILE A 195 -2.96 -1.30 1.60
N TYR A 196 -3.28 -0.02 1.82
CA TYR A 196 -2.57 1.12 1.23
C TYR A 196 -1.94 2.04 2.28
N SER A 197 -1.46 1.49 3.40
CA SER A 197 -0.79 2.28 4.45
C SER A 197 0.44 3.01 3.93
N PHE A 198 1.16 2.45 2.95
CA PHE A 198 2.29 3.07 2.29
C PHE A 198 1.95 4.35 1.51
N ARG A 199 0.66 4.61 1.25
CA ARG A 199 0.13 5.86 0.69
C ARG A 199 -0.45 6.78 1.76
N PHE A 200 -0.08 6.58 3.02
CA PHE A 200 -0.64 7.30 4.16
C PHE A 200 -2.17 7.20 4.26
N ALA A 201 -2.74 6.14 3.69
CA ALA A 201 -4.16 5.83 3.88
C ALA A 201 -4.43 5.54 5.35
N THR A 202 -5.43 6.17 5.87
CA THR A 202 -5.88 5.98 7.25
C THR A 202 -7.30 5.45 7.23
N ASN A 203 -7.58 4.48 8.10
CA ASN A 203 -8.93 3.92 8.17
C ASN A 203 -9.92 4.97 8.69
N ALA A 204 -10.67 5.61 7.79
CA ALA A 204 -11.65 6.61 8.15
C ALA A 204 -12.73 6.04 9.07
N LEU A 205 -13.12 4.77 8.90
CA LEU A 205 -14.14 4.11 9.72
C LEU A 205 -13.76 4.07 11.20
N ASN A 206 -12.46 4.06 11.51
CA ASN A 206 -11.97 4.11 12.90
C ASN A 206 -11.85 5.54 13.47
N LYS A 207 -11.93 6.57 12.62
CA LYS A 207 -11.72 7.97 13.00
C LYS A 207 -12.99 8.77 13.11
N ILE A 208 -14.05 8.31 12.44
CA ILE A 208 -15.31 9.03 12.34
C ILE A 208 -16.27 8.52 13.42
N ASP A 209 -16.87 9.47 14.14
CA ASP A 209 -17.84 9.19 15.21
C ASP A 209 -19.26 9.30 14.63
N LEU A 210 -19.68 8.31 13.87
CA LEU A 210 -21.01 8.17 13.30
C LEU A 210 -21.59 6.81 13.70
N PRO A 211 -22.94 6.66 13.70
CA PRO A 211 -23.57 5.35 13.85
C PRO A 211 -23.05 4.35 12.82
N ALA A 212 -22.65 3.17 13.25
CA ALA A 212 -22.07 2.13 12.39
C ALA A 212 -23.03 0.95 12.26
N TYR A 213 -23.10 0.41 11.04
CA TYR A 213 -23.90 -0.78 10.70
C TYR A 213 -23.04 -1.77 9.97
N ASP A 214 -23.09 -3.04 10.37
CA ASP A 214 -22.29 -4.10 9.77
C ASP A 214 -23.01 -4.74 8.57
N LEU A 215 -22.30 -4.87 7.45
CA LEU A 215 -22.70 -5.64 6.29
C LEU A 215 -21.83 -6.91 6.22
N SER A 216 -22.22 -7.95 6.98
CA SER A 216 -21.41 -9.15 7.18
C SER A 216 -21.54 -10.19 6.08
N LYS A 217 -22.58 -10.13 5.23
CA LYS A 217 -22.84 -11.15 4.20
C LYS A 217 -22.18 -10.78 2.88
N SER A 218 -21.26 -11.63 2.43
CA SER A 218 -20.69 -11.58 1.08
C SER A 218 -21.56 -12.37 0.09
N PHE A 219 -21.74 -11.80 -1.11
CA PHE A 219 -22.42 -12.46 -2.23
C PHE A 219 -21.44 -13.05 -3.25
N ARG A 220 -20.14 -13.08 -2.91
CA ARG A 220 -19.09 -13.54 -3.82
C ARG A 220 -18.70 -14.99 -3.63
N PHE A 221 -18.66 -15.47 -2.39
CA PHE A 221 -18.11 -16.77 -2.02
C PHE A 221 -19.01 -17.50 -1.03
N GLY A 222 -18.76 -18.82 -0.88
CA GLY A 222 -19.55 -19.70 -0.04
C GLY A 222 -19.36 -19.47 1.45
N ASP A 223 -20.37 -19.81 2.23
CA ASP A 223 -20.41 -19.59 3.68
C ASP A 223 -19.36 -20.41 4.45
N ASP A 224 -19.13 -21.67 4.05
CA ASP A 224 -18.10 -22.51 4.67
C ASP A 224 -16.69 -21.92 4.48
N PHE A 225 -16.41 -21.39 3.30
CA PHE A 225 -15.15 -20.68 3.04
C PHE A 225 -15.05 -19.41 3.89
N ALA A 226 -16.12 -18.60 3.96
CA ALA A 226 -16.16 -17.38 4.77
C ALA A 226 -15.84 -17.68 6.23
N LYS A 227 -16.50 -18.66 6.83
CA LYS A 227 -16.30 -19.07 8.22
C LYS A 227 -14.90 -19.62 8.48
N SER A 228 -14.37 -20.46 7.56
CA SER A 228 -13.01 -20.98 7.65
C SER A 228 -11.98 -19.86 7.61
N LEU A 229 -12.08 -18.96 6.64
CA LEU A 229 -11.18 -17.83 6.50
C LEU A 229 -11.24 -16.90 7.73
N ALA A 230 -12.45 -16.58 8.21
CA ALA A 230 -12.63 -15.74 9.39
C ALA A 230 -12.03 -16.39 10.64
N ASN A 231 -12.27 -17.69 10.86
CA ASN A 231 -11.71 -18.42 12.00
C ASN A 231 -10.17 -18.40 11.98
N ASP A 232 -9.57 -18.60 10.83
CA ASP A 232 -8.11 -18.64 10.69
C ASP A 232 -7.48 -17.27 10.86
N LEU A 233 -8.04 -16.25 10.25
CA LEU A 233 -7.52 -14.87 10.38
C LEU A 233 -7.76 -14.29 11.78
N ASN A 234 -8.91 -14.57 12.40
CA ASN A 234 -9.19 -14.07 13.75
C ASN A 234 -8.18 -14.60 14.78
N LYS A 235 -7.71 -15.84 14.66
CA LYS A 235 -6.62 -16.36 15.50
C LYS A 235 -5.33 -15.54 15.41
N LEU A 236 -5.08 -14.92 14.25
CA LEU A 236 -3.91 -14.08 14.01
C LEU A 236 -4.17 -12.61 14.37
N TYR A 237 -5.35 -12.09 14.07
CA TYR A 237 -5.75 -10.73 14.47
C TYR A 237 -5.81 -10.58 15.99
N GLU A 238 -6.33 -11.58 16.71
CA GLU A 238 -6.39 -11.58 18.20
C GLU A 238 -5.01 -11.41 18.84
N LEU A 239 -3.94 -11.82 18.17
CA LEU A 239 -2.56 -11.60 18.63
C LEU A 239 -2.16 -10.11 18.59
N LYS A 240 -2.86 -9.31 17.79
CA LYS A 240 -2.47 -7.93 17.44
C LYS A 240 -3.55 -6.89 17.60
N SER A 241 -4.82 -7.26 17.67
CA SER A 241 -5.92 -6.30 17.72
C SER A 241 -7.14 -6.84 18.46
N SER A 242 -8.03 -5.92 18.84
CA SER A 242 -9.36 -6.26 19.32
C SER A 242 -10.37 -6.45 18.17
N TYR A 243 -9.95 -6.27 16.91
CA TYR A 243 -10.83 -6.44 15.76
C TYR A 243 -11.11 -7.91 15.50
N LYS A 244 -12.38 -8.21 15.26
CA LYS A 244 -12.84 -9.55 14.92
C LYS A 244 -13.53 -9.50 13.57
N LEU A 245 -12.98 -10.25 12.61
CA LEU A 245 -13.57 -10.44 11.29
C LEU A 245 -14.85 -11.28 11.45
N ASN A 246 -15.98 -10.72 11.04
CA ASN A 246 -17.27 -11.39 11.03
C ASN A 246 -17.84 -11.35 9.60
N ILE A 247 -17.67 -12.43 8.87
CA ILE A 247 -18.18 -12.57 7.50
C ILE A 247 -18.94 -13.87 7.35
N THR A 248 -19.99 -13.82 6.55
CA THR A 248 -20.78 -14.96 6.08
C THR A 248 -20.80 -14.95 4.55
N GLY A 249 -21.13 -16.07 3.95
CA GLY A 249 -21.19 -16.21 2.50
C GLY A 249 -22.59 -16.58 1.99
N ILE A 250 -22.64 -17.04 0.74
CA ILE A 250 -23.81 -17.61 0.10
C ILE A 250 -23.82 -19.12 0.27
N GLU A 251 -24.96 -19.76 -0.03
CA GLU A 251 -25.11 -21.23 0.02
C GLU A 251 -24.24 -21.95 -1.01
N SER A 252 -23.95 -21.31 -2.16
CA SER A 252 -23.08 -21.91 -3.19
C SER A 252 -21.65 -22.05 -2.67
N PRO A 253 -21.06 -23.27 -2.67
CA PRO A 253 -19.77 -23.51 -2.03
C PRO A 253 -18.60 -22.86 -2.80
N THR A 254 -17.59 -22.41 -2.06
CA THR A 254 -16.26 -22.10 -2.59
C THR A 254 -15.29 -23.19 -2.12
N LEU A 255 -14.79 -23.99 -3.06
CA LEU A 255 -13.96 -25.14 -2.77
C LEU A 255 -12.52 -24.73 -2.42
N ILE A 256 -11.99 -25.27 -1.31
CA ILE A 256 -10.64 -24.95 -0.83
C ILE A 256 -9.71 -26.11 -1.14
N GLY A 257 -8.59 -25.84 -1.81
CA GLY A 257 -7.51 -26.78 -2.07
C GLY A 257 -7.07 -26.83 -3.52
N LYS A 258 -5.82 -27.24 -3.73
CA LYS A 258 -5.21 -27.34 -5.06
C LYS A 258 -5.97 -28.28 -5.99
N ASN A 259 -6.53 -29.35 -5.44
CA ASN A 259 -7.25 -30.38 -6.21
C ASN A 259 -8.59 -29.89 -6.78
N HIS A 260 -9.08 -28.75 -6.31
CA HIS A 260 -10.33 -28.15 -6.79
C HIS A 260 -10.11 -27.09 -7.87
N ILE A 261 -8.85 -26.80 -8.21
CA ILE A 261 -8.52 -25.88 -9.30
C ILE A 261 -8.51 -26.66 -10.62
N ASP A 262 -9.43 -26.32 -11.51
CA ASP A 262 -9.48 -26.87 -12.86
C ASP A 262 -8.54 -26.05 -13.79
N LEU A 263 -7.35 -26.59 -14.04
CA LEU A 263 -6.33 -25.94 -14.86
C LEU A 263 -6.72 -25.82 -16.35
N ASN A 264 -7.80 -26.49 -16.79
CA ASN A 264 -8.32 -26.37 -18.16
C ASN A 264 -9.25 -25.16 -18.33
N LYS A 265 -9.73 -24.58 -17.23
CA LYS A 265 -10.54 -23.36 -17.20
C LYS A 265 -9.66 -22.16 -16.83
N PRO A 266 -10.07 -20.94 -17.18
CA PRO A 266 -9.36 -19.75 -16.75
C PRO A 266 -9.25 -19.65 -15.23
N PHE A 267 -8.05 -19.32 -14.73
CA PHE A 267 -7.79 -19.08 -13.31
C PHE A 267 -6.88 -17.89 -13.11
N CYS A 268 -6.93 -17.31 -11.91
CA CYS A 268 -6.09 -16.19 -11.52
C CYS A 268 -5.01 -16.63 -10.53
N VAL A 269 -3.79 -16.19 -10.77
CA VAL A 269 -2.68 -16.31 -9.82
C VAL A 269 -2.50 -14.97 -9.13
N ILE A 270 -2.65 -14.94 -7.81
CA ILE A 270 -2.49 -13.74 -6.99
C ILE A 270 -1.27 -13.90 -6.11
N ALA A 271 -0.33 -12.97 -6.22
CA ALA A 271 0.85 -12.90 -5.36
C ALA A 271 0.84 -11.65 -4.45
N ARG A 272 1.57 -11.74 -3.34
CA ARG A 272 1.81 -10.58 -2.46
C ARG A 272 2.74 -9.58 -3.12
N THR A 273 3.77 -10.07 -3.79
CA THR A 273 4.83 -9.26 -4.41
C THR A 273 4.95 -9.52 -5.91
N THR A 274 5.55 -8.59 -6.63
CA THR A 274 5.92 -8.79 -8.04
C THR A 274 6.91 -9.93 -8.18
N PHE A 275 7.83 -10.11 -7.23
CA PHE A 275 8.77 -11.21 -7.24
C PHE A 275 8.08 -12.57 -7.08
N GLY A 276 7.17 -12.70 -6.11
CA GLY A 276 6.35 -13.91 -5.94
C GLY A 276 5.52 -14.24 -7.18
N LEU A 277 5.02 -13.21 -7.87
CA LEU A 277 4.29 -13.39 -9.12
C LEU A 277 5.17 -13.98 -10.23
N ILE A 278 6.42 -13.50 -10.36
CA ILE A 278 7.40 -14.07 -11.32
C ILE A 278 7.71 -15.54 -11.00
N GLN A 279 7.90 -15.87 -9.73
CA GLN A 279 8.17 -17.25 -9.32
C GLN A 279 7.02 -18.19 -9.76
N GLN A 280 5.77 -17.77 -9.54
CA GLN A 280 4.61 -18.54 -10.01
C GLN A 280 4.55 -18.61 -11.55
N LEU A 281 4.85 -17.52 -12.22
CA LEU A 281 4.83 -17.46 -13.67
C LEU A 281 5.84 -18.41 -14.32
N VAL A 282 7.04 -18.56 -13.73
CA VAL A 282 8.04 -19.52 -14.21
C VAL A 282 7.54 -20.96 -14.19
N HIS A 283 6.66 -21.34 -13.23
CA HIS A 283 6.04 -22.65 -13.22
C HIS A 283 5.10 -22.90 -14.42
N PHE A 284 4.43 -21.84 -14.91
CA PHE A 284 3.47 -21.95 -16.02
C PHE A 284 4.06 -21.56 -17.38
N ILE A 285 5.32 -21.12 -17.42
CA ILE A 285 5.93 -20.60 -18.67
C ILE A 285 6.13 -21.67 -19.74
N HIS A 286 6.17 -22.93 -19.35
CA HIS A 286 6.31 -24.07 -20.27
C HIS A 286 4.97 -24.57 -20.80
N ASP A 287 3.85 -24.20 -20.18
CA ASP A 287 2.50 -24.58 -20.64
C ASP A 287 2.12 -23.81 -21.90
N ASN A 288 1.40 -24.42 -22.81
CA ASN A 288 0.89 -23.72 -24.01
C ASN A 288 -0.38 -22.89 -23.68
N LYS A 289 -0.28 -21.98 -22.71
CA LYS A 289 -1.39 -21.17 -22.20
C LYS A 289 -1.15 -19.68 -22.48
N LYS A 290 -2.23 -18.97 -22.85
CA LYS A 290 -2.19 -17.50 -22.97
C LYS A 290 -2.25 -16.85 -21.60
N ILE A 291 -1.46 -15.81 -21.42
CA ILE A 291 -1.26 -15.11 -20.13
C ILE A 291 -1.74 -13.67 -20.26
N TYR A 292 -2.47 -13.21 -19.26
CA TYR A 292 -2.89 -11.82 -19.12
C TYR A 292 -2.41 -11.27 -17.76
N PHE A 293 -2.02 -10.01 -17.73
CA PHE A 293 -1.66 -9.29 -16.52
C PHE A 293 -2.67 -8.17 -16.23
N GLU A 294 -3.26 -8.18 -15.05
CA GLU A 294 -4.16 -7.09 -14.63
C GLU A 294 -3.42 -5.74 -14.59
N GLY A 295 -3.94 -4.76 -15.33
CA GLY A 295 -3.29 -3.46 -15.50
C GLY A 295 -2.12 -3.45 -16.47
N GLY A 296 -1.93 -4.55 -17.25
CA GLY A 296 -0.93 -4.69 -18.28
C GLY A 296 0.45 -5.12 -17.77
N TYR A 297 1.18 -5.86 -18.60
CA TYR A 297 2.49 -6.45 -18.28
C TYR A 297 3.53 -5.42 -17.81
N ASN A 298 3.60 -4.28 -18.51
CA ASN A 298 4.60 -3.24 -18.23
C ASN A 298 4.41 -2.56 -16.85
N SER A 299 3.24 -2.69 -16.26
CA SER A 299 2.94 -2.11 -14.94
C SER A 299 3.52 -2.90 -13.75
N TYR A 300 4.20 -4.03 -14.01
CA TYR A 300 4.79 -4.89 -12.97
C TYR A 300 6.31 -4.75 -12.85
N SER A 301 6.92 -3.89 -13.62
CA SER A 301 8.37 -3.63 -13.56
C SER A 301 9.26 -4.87 -13.72
N PHE A 302 8.79 -5.92 -14.41
CA PHE A 302 9.54 -7.17 -14.58
C PHE A 302 10.83 -6.97 -15.39
N MET A 303 10.79 -6.12 -16.39
CA MET A 303 11.91 -5.85 -17.31
C MET A 303 11.88 -4.39 -17.76
N ASN A 304 11.95 -3.48 -16.80
CA ASN A 304 12.09 -2.06 -17.05
C ASN A 304 13.57 -1.62 -16.99
N GLN A 305 13.81 -0.35 -17.17
CA GLN A 305 15.15 0.23 -17.10
C GLN A 305 15.85 -0.02 -15.77
N THR A 306 15.08 -0.09 -14.66
CA THR A 306 15.62 -0.38 -13.32
C THR A 306 16.21 -1.78 -13.27
N VAL A 307 15.50 -2.77 -13.81
CA VAL A 307 15.98 -4.17 -13.84
C VAL A 307 17.26 -4.27 -14.68
N TYR A 308 17.30 -3.64 -15.85
CA TYR A 308 18.50 -3.64 -16.69
C TYR A 308 19.67 -2.93 -16.02
N SER A 309 19.44 -1.77 -15.41
CA SER A 309 20.48 -1.00 -14.73
C SER A 309 21.08 -1.77 -13.56
N ILE A 310 20.26 -2.38 -12.69
CA ILE A 310 20.75 -3.19 -11.56
C ILE A 310 21.43 -4.47 -12.06
N PHE A 311 20.94 -5.07 -13.14
CA PHE A 311 21.60 -6.23 -13.76
C PHE A 311 23.01 -5.88 -14.27
N TYR A 312 23.16 -4.73 -14.96
CA TYR A 312 24.46 -4.28 -15.44
C TYR A 312 25.39 -3.84 -14.30
N LEU A 313 24.86 -3.25 -13.23
CA LEU A 313 25.63 -2.97 -12.02
C LEU A 313 26.21 -4.26 -11.41
N LYS A 314 25.41 -5.32 -11.32
CA LYS A 314 25.90 -6.65 -10.89
C LYS A 314 27.02 -7.20 -11.78
N GLN A 315 26.94 -6.96 -13.08
CA GLN A 315 27.96 -7.39 -14.06
C GLN A 315 29.13 -6.41 -14.17
N LYS A 316 29.17 -5.31 -13.43
CA LYS A 316 30.18 -4.26 -13.51
C LYS A 316 30.29 -3.63 -14.92
N LYS A 317 29.16 -3.52 -15.63
CA LYS A 317 29.04 -2.89 -16.95
C LYS A 317 28.42 -1.51 -16.83
N ASN A 318 29.13 -0.58 -16.18
CA ASN A 318 28.60 0.74 -15.81
C ASN A 318 28.23 1.61 -17.02
N ASP A 319 28.88 1.37 -18.18
CA ASP A 319 28.57 2.00 -19.47
C ASP A 319 27.14 1.73 -19.96
N LYS A 320 26.52 0.62 -19.52
CA LYS A 320 25.16 0.21 -19.89
C LYS A 320 24.08 0.60 -18.91
N ILE A 321 24.44 1.20 -17.77
CA ILE A 321 23.48 1.67 -16.79
C ILE A 321 22.82 2.95 -17.30
N THR A 322 21.50 2.96 -17.39
CA THR A 322 20.70 4.08 -17.91
C THR A 322 20.09 4.96 -16.83
N ILE A 323 20.04 4.48 -15.60
CA ILE A 323 19.51 5.21 -14.46
C ILE A 323 20.66 5.83 -13.67
N ASP A 324 20.75 7.15 -13.66
CA ASP A 324 21.87 7.88 -13.06
C ASP A 324 22.02 7.57 -11.56
N GLU A 325 20.91 7.49 -10.82
CA GLU A 325 20.93 7.08 -9.39
C GLU A 325 21.62 5.73 -9.15
N ILE A 326 21.54 4.81 -10.10
CA ILE A 326 22.15 3.47 -9.98
C ILE A 326 23.64 3.50 -10.38
N LYS A 327 24.05 4.44 -11.22
CA LYS A 327 25.46 4.62 -11.60
C LYS A 327 26.34 5.02 -10.41
N ASP A 328 25.76 5.70 -9.42
CA ASP A 328 26.49 6.20 -8.26
C ASP A 328 26.89 5.10 -7.26
N PHE A 329 26.43 3.85 -7.48
CA PHE A 329 26.79 2.72 -6.63
C PHE A 329 27.92 1.91 -7.25
N ASP A 330 28.93 1.58 -6.43
CA ASP A 330 30.07 0.76 -6.85
C ASP A 330 29.70 -0.71 -7.03
N SER A 331 28.67 -1.19 -6.32
CA SER A 331 28.25 -2.58 -6.37
C SER A 331 26.75 -2.77 -6.10
N ILE A 332 26.24 -3.94 -6.50
CA ILE A 332 24.86 -4.34 -6.15
C ILE A 332 24.66 -4.48 -4.63
N TYR A 333 25.74 -4.74 -3.87
CA TYR A 333 25.69 -4.81 -2.41
C TYR A 333 25.42 -3.42 -1.82
N ASP A 334 26.11 -2.38 -2.30
CA ASP A 334 25.91 -1.01 -1.83
C ASP A 334 24.50 -0.53 -2.14
N LEU A 335 24.00 -0.82 -3.35
CA LEU A 335 22.60 -0.55 -3.71
C LEU A 335 21.62 -1.33 -2.82
N GLU A 336 21.94 -2.58 -2.44
CA GLU A 336 21.09 -3.36 -1.56
C GLU A 336 21.04 -2.77 -0.13
N GLN A 337 22.19 -2.32 0.42
CA GLN A 337 22.21 -1.64 1.70
C GLN A 337 21.41 -0.33 1.64
N PHE A 338 21.64 0.49 0.64
CA PHE A 338 20.84 1.71 0.41
C PHE A 338 19.34 1.40 0.34
N ALA A 339 18.95 0.36 -0.42
CA ALA A 339 17.55 -0.02 -0.53
C ALA A 339 16.94 -0.52 0.80
N LYS A 340 17.73 -1.17 1.65
CA LYS A 340 17.32 -1.55 3.02
C LYS A 340 17.15 -0.34 3.91
N ASP A 341 18.10 0.58 3.90
CA ASP A 341 18.10 1.79 4.74
C ASP A 341 16.96 2.75 4.36
N THR A 342 16.69 2.88 3.07
CA THR A 342 15.60 3.71 2.53
C THR A 342 14.26 2.97 2.43
N LYS A 343 14.21 1.68 2.82
CA LYS A 343 13.01 0.81 2.68
C LYS A 343 12.48 0.73 1.24
N ASN A 344 13.35 0.89 0.24
CA ASN A 344 12.97 0.83 -1.18
C ASN A 344 12.72 -0.63 -1.61
N GLN A 345 11.48 -1.06 -1.47
CA GLN A 345 11.05 -2.43 -1.79
C GLN A 345 11.19 -2.76 -3.27
N ASP A 346 11.07 -1.78 -4.16
CA ASP A 346 11.20 -2.00 -5.61
C ASP A 346 12.63 -2.43 -5.94
N TYR A 347 13.65 -1.75 -5.43
CA TYR A 347 15.04 -2.16 -5.61
C TYR A 347 15.31 -3.52 -4.98
N LEU A 348 14.84 -3.78 -3.76
CA LEU A 348 15.02 -5.06 -3.08
C LEU A 348 14.38 -6.22 -3.88
N ASN A 349 13.20 -6.03 -4.45
CA ASN A 349 12.52 -7.03 -5.26
C ASN A 349 13.28 -7.31 -6.57
N VAL A 350 13.78 -6.25 -7.23
CA VAL A 350 14.61 -6.40 -8.45
C VAL A 350 15.93 -7.10 -8.15
N ILE A 351 16.60 -6.75 -7.05
CA ILE A 351 17.84 -7.42 -6.63
C ILE A 351 17.60 -8.91 -6.37
N LYS A 352 16.52 -9.25 -5.65
CA LYS A 352 16.12 -10.65 -5.42
C LYS A 352 15.88 -11.39 -6.74
N PHE A 353 15.18 -10.75 -7.68
CA PHE A 353 14.92 -11.32 -9.01
C PHE A 353 16.21 -11.60 -9.78
N ILE A 354 17.12 -10.62 -9.85
CA ILE A 354 18.40 -10.75 -10.52
C ILE A 354 19.29 -11.81 -9.84
N ASN A 355 19.26 -11.90 -8.51
CA ASN A 355 20.03 -12.90 -7.78
C ASN A 355 19.49 -14.32 -8.00
N ALA A 356 18.18 -14.49 -8.13
CA ALA A 356 17.54 -15.78 -8.32
C ALA A 356 17.72 -16.33 -9.76
N TYR A 357 17.64 -15.47 -10.77
CA TYR A 357 17.53 -15.92 -12.16
C TYR A 357 18.75 -15.54 -13.03
N GLY A 358 19.59 -14.60 -12.62
CA GLY A 358 20.80 -14.20 -13.35
C GLY A 358 20.50 -13.84 -14.81
N ASP A 359 21.29 -14.38 -15.74
CA ASP A 359 21.14 -14.13 -17.17
C ASP A 359 19.85 -14.71 -17.78
N ASN A 360 19.23 -15.69 -17.11
CA ASN A 360 17.98 -16.31 -17.57
C ASN A 360 16.80 -15.34 -17.58
N ILE A 361 16.91 -14.16 -16.93
CA ILE A 361 15.84 -13.14 -16.91
C ILE A 361 15.42 -12.72 -18.32
N PHE A 362 16.35 -12.68 -19.27
CA PHE A 362 16.06 -12.29 -20.67
C PHE A 362 15.25 -13.37 -21.39
N GLU A 363 15.60 -14.64 -21.19
CA GLU A 363 14.88 -15.77 -21.78
C GLU A 363 13.48 -15.90 -21.18
N ILE A 364 13.37 -15.77 -19.86
CA ILE A 364 12.08 -15.76 -19.16
C ILE A 364 11.19 -14.65 -19.74
N ASN A 365 11.70 -13.43 -19.87
CA ASN A 365 10.96 -12.31 -20.45
C ASN A 365 10.51 -12.58 -21.89
N LYS A 366 11.37 -13.16 -22.72
CA LYS A 366 11.04 -13.54 -24.11
C LYS A 366 9.90 -14.55 -24.14
N LYS A 367 9.95 -15.59 -23.29
CA LYS A 367 8.91 -16.62 -23.17
C LYS A 367 7.58 -16.03 -22.69
N ILE A 368 7.62 -15.10 -21.70
CA ILE A 368 6.42 -14.41 -21.22
C ILE A 368 5.78 -13.62 -22.36
N LYS A 369 6.57 -12.77 -23.06
CA LYS A 369 6.07 -11.91 -24.14
C LYS A 369 5.41 -12.70 -25.27
N ALA A 370 5.93 -13.87 -25.58
CA ALA A 370 5.37 -14.75 -26.62
C ALA A 370 3.97 -15.30 -26.25
N LYS A 371 3.59 -15.31 -24.97
CA LYS A 371 2.32 -15.84 -24.46
C LYS A 371 1.33 -14.76 -24.05
N LEU A 372 1.74 -13.50 -24.08
CA LEU A 372 0.87 -12.39 -23.66
C LEU A 372 -0.35 -12.25 -24.57
N THR A 373 -1.48 -11.96 -23.96
CA THR A 373 -2.67 -11.47 -24.64
C THR A 373 -3.12 -10.15 -24.01
N GLU A 374 -3.60 -9.24 -24.84
CA GLU A 374 -4.15 -7.96 -24.38
C GLU A 374 -5.61 -8.08 -23.94
N LYS A 375 -6.29 -9.15 -24.36
CA LYS A 375 -7.69 -9.40 -24.06
C LYS A 375 -7.81 -10.43 -22.92
N LYS A 376 -8.39 -10.00 -21.81
CA LYS A 376 -8.58 -10.82 -20.60
C LYS A 376 -9.39 -12.09 -20.89
N GLU A 377 -10.39 -11.97 -21.76
CA GLU A 377 -11.32 -13.04 -22.13
C GLU A 377 -10.63 -14.19 -22.89
N LEU A 378 -9.47 -13.92 -23.50
CA LEU A 378 -8.66 -14.90 -24.22
C LEU A 378 -7.60 -15.57 -23.34
N ALA A 379 -7.45 -15.13 -22.09
CA ALA A 379 -6.43 -15.64 -21.21
C ALA A 379 -6.85 -16.96 -20.56
N ASN A 380 -5.92 -17.91 -20.49
CA ASN A 380 -6.05 -19.10 -19.67
C ASN A 380 -5.60 -18.83 -18.24
N ILE A 381 -4.59 -17.94 -18.07
CA ILE A 381 -4.04 -17.59 -16.77
C ILE A 381 -3.97 -16.06 -16.64
N ILE A 382 -4.56 -15.57 -15.56
CA ILE A 382 -4.49 -14.16 -15.20
C ILE A 382 -3.50 -14.02 -14.05
N PHE A 383 -2.51 -13.14 -14.20
CA PHE A 383 -1.54 -12.84 -13.15
C PHE A 383 -1.79 -11.46 -12.55
N THR A 384 -1.76 -11.36 -11.23
CA THR A 384 -1.94 -10.09 -10.54
C THR A 384 -1.30 -10.11 -9.14
N THR A 385 -0.95 -8.93 -8.63
CA THR A 385 -0.67 -8.76 -7.20
C THR A 385 -1.95 -8.46 -6.44
N THR A 386 -1.96 -8.71 -5.13
CA THR A 386 -3.13 -8.44 -4.28
C THR A 386 -3.61 -6.98 -4.40
N HIS A 387 -2.69 -6.02 -4.43
CA HIS A 387 -3.04 -4.60 -4.56
C HIS A 387 -3.79 -4.28 -5.86
N LYS A 388 -3.43 -4.93 -6.96
CA LYS A 388 -4.10 -4.75 -8.26
C LYS A 388 -5.37 -5.59 -8.39
N ALA A 389 -5.46 -6.70 -7.64
CA ALA A 389 -6.64 -7.54 -7.58
C ALA A 389 -7.78 -6.95 -6.71
N LYS A 390 -7.48 -5.94 -5.88
CA LYS A 390 -8.49 -5.30 -5.04
C LYS A 390 -9.62 -4.73 -5.90
N GLY A 391 -10.87 -5.02 -5.51
CA GLY A 391 -12.06 -4.66 -6.29
C GLY A 391 -12.40 -5.64 -7.42
N LEU A 392 -11.50 -6.56 -7.79
CA LEU A 392 -11.75 -7.58 -8.81
C LEU A 392 -12.20 -8.90 -8.19
N GLU A 393 -12.67 -9.83 -9.04
CA GLU A 393 -13.09 -11.16 -8.64
C GLU A 393 -12.83 -12.18 -9.75
N TYR A 394 -12.61 -13.43 -9.37
CA TYR A 394 -12.26 -14.52 -10.29
C TYR A 394 -12.97 -15.81 -9.89
N GLU A 395 -13.32 -16.62 -10.88
CA GLU A 395 -13.95 -17.92 -10.64
C GLU A 395 -13.03 -18.86 -9.84
N GLN A 396 -11.75 -18.90 -10.18
CA GLN A 396 -10.74 -19.71 -9.55
C GLN A 396 -9.49 -18.88 -9.21
N VAL A 397 -8.93 -19.07 -8.02
CA VAL A 397 -7.75 -18.34 -7.55
C VAL A 397 -6.69 -19.31 -7.03
N ILE A 398 -5.45 -19.07 -7.44
CA ILE A 398 -4.24 -19.65 -6.83
C ILE A 398 -3.51 -18.51 -6.12
N MET A 399 -3.44 -18.57 -4.81
CA MET A 399 -2.55 -17.67 -4.06
C MET A 399 -1.13 -18.23 -4.12
N ALA A 400 -0.17 -17.36 -4.41
CA ALA A 400 1.26 -17.65 -4.34
C ALA A 400 1.69 -17.89 -2.88
N ASP A 401 2.88 -18.50 -2.70
CA ASP A 401 3.37 -18.82 -1.36
C ASP A 401 4.26 -17.70 -0.77
N ASP A 402 4.10 -16.45 -1.25
CA ASP A 402 4.85 -15.26 -0.82
C ASP A 402 4.08 -14.34 0.15
N PHE A 403 2.97 -14.83 0.69
CA PHE A 403 2.24 -14.14 1.75
C PHE A 403 2.89 -14.39 3.10
N ILE A 404 2.63 -13.47 4.04
CA ILE A 404 3.17 -13.58 5.39
C ILE A 404 2.72 -14.88 6.06
N THR A 405 3.65 -15.56 6.69
CA THR A 405 3.39 -16.77 7.45
C THR A 405 3.30 -16.45 8.94
N LYS A 406 2.63 -17.32 9.70
CA LYS A 406 2.58 -17.24 11.16
C LYS A 406 3.98 -17.25 11.77
N LYS A 407 4.91 -18.03 11.21
CA LYS A 407 6.30 -18.06 11.63
C LYS A 407 6.98 -16.70 11.52
N GLU A 408 6.74 -15.99 10.42
CA GLU A 408 7.28 -14.65 10.22
C GLU A 408 6.62 -13.61 11.13
N LEU A 409 5.30 -13.68 11.33
CA LEU A 409 4.58 -12.83 12.28
C LEU A 409 5.08 -12.95 13.72
N LEU A 410 5.47 -14.16 14.13
CA LEU A 410 5.88 -14.47 15.49
C LEU A 410 7.40 -14.47 15.69
N ASN A 411 8.19 -14.26 14.64
CA ASN A 411 9.63 -14.27 14.72
C ASN A 411 10.15 -12.97 15.38
N PRO A 412 10.77 -13.04 16.57
CA PRO A 412 11.27 -11.87 17.27
C PRO A 412 12.38 -11.13 16.52
N LYS A 413 13.05 -11.80 15.58
CA LYS A 413 14.09 -11.18 14.75
C LYS A 413 13.52 -10.28 13.65
N ASN A 414 12.26 -10.49 13.23
CA ASN A 414 11.68 -9.74 12.13
C ASN A 414 11.19 -8.34 12.52
N LYS A 415 11.05 -8.05 13.83
CA LYS A 415 10.60 -6.76 14.38
C LYS A 415 9.46 -6.12 13.56
N ILE A 416 8.49 -6.94 13.12
CA ILE A 416 7.35 -6.44 12.34
C ILE A 416 6.47 -5.61 13.27
N SER A 417 6.30 -4.32 12.96
CA SER A 417 5.42 -3.46 13.73
C SER A 417 3.98 -3.97 13.71
N TYR A 418 3.24 -3.65 14.75
CA TYR A 418 1.83 -3.98 14.88
C TYR A 418 1.01 -3.60 13.64
N LEU A 419 1.15 -2.36 13.16
CA LEU A 419 0.39 -1.86 12.00
C LEU A 419 0.74 -2.63 10.73
N LYS A 420 2.02 -2.94 10.54
CA LYS A 420 2.46 -3.71 9.37
C LYS A 420 1.98 -5.16 9.42
N ALA A 421 1.93 -5.77 10.60
CA ALA A 421 1.40 -7.12 10.77
C ALA A 421 -0.10 -7.18 10.38
N ILE A 422 -0.90 -6.21 10.83
CA ILE A 422 -2.31 -6.10 10.46
C ILE A 422 -2.47 -5.90 8.95
N GLU A 423 -1.67 -5.02 8.35
CA GLU A 423 -1.71 -4.80 6.89
C GLU A 423 -1.39 -6.07 6.10
N GLU A 424 -0.40 -6.86 6.52
CA GLU A 424 -0.07 -8.12 5.84
C GLU A 424 -1.21 -9.16 5.96
N LEU A 425 -1.91 -9.22 7.09
CA LEU A 425 -3.10 -10.05 7.26
C LEU A 425 -4.26 -9.55 6.39
N ASN A 426 -4.44 -8.24 6.29
CA ASN A 426 -5.42 -7.64 5.39
C ASN A 426 -5.10 -7.96 3.92
N ILE A 427 -3.82 -7.93 3.53
CA ILE A 427 -3.38 -8.31 2.18
C ILE A 427 -3.75 -9.76 1.89
N TYR A 428 -3.54 -10.66 2.86
CA TYR A 428 -3.96 -12.05 2.74
C TYR A 428 -5.49 -12.18 2.57
N TYR A 429 -6.25 -11.49 3.44
CA TYR A 429 -7.71 -11.44 3.38
C TYR A 429 -8.23 -10.95 2.02
N VAL A 430 -7.68 -9.84 1.52
CA VAL A 430 -8.04 -9.31 0.20
C VAL A 430 -7.78 -10.33 -0.90
N ALA A 431 -6.62 -10.98 -0.91
CA ALA A 431 -6.30 -11.99 -1.94
C ALA A 431 -7.27 -13.19 -1.88
N ALA A 432 -7.49 -13.72 -0.68
CA ALA A 432 -8.37 -14.87 -0.47
C ALA A 432 -9.83 -14.58 -0.89
N THR A 433 -10.34 -13.39 -0.58
CA THR A 433 -11.71 -12.99 -0.91
C THR A 433 -11.92 -12.63 -2.38
N ARG A 434 -10.93 -12.81 -3.25
CA ARG A 434 -11.12 -12.63 -4.71
C ARG A 434 -11.72 -13.84 -5.40
N ALA A 435 -11.69 -15.01 -4.76
CA ALA A 435 -12.23 -16.27 -5.32
C ALA A 435 -13.75 -16.35 -5.19
N LYS A 436 -14.38 -16.92 -6.22
CA LYS A 436 -15.82 -17.25 -6.23
C LYS A 436 -16.07 -18.75 -6.00
N LYS A 437 -15.50 -19.63 -6.83
CA LYS A 437 -15.83 -21.06 -6.88
C LYS A 437 -14.75 -21.96 -6.30
N ALA A 438 -13.48 -21.63 -6.53
CA ALA A 438 -12.37 -22.45 -6.03
C ALA A 438 -11.15 -21.62 -5.69
N ILE A 439 -10.43 -22.02 -4.65
CA ILE A 439 -9.21 -21.37 -4.21
C ILE A 439 -8.15 -22.36 -3.70
N LYS A 440 -6.90 -22.19 -4.19
CA LYS A 440 -5.70 -22.69 -3.50
C LYS A 440 -5.18 -21.54 -2.64
N MET A 441 -5.39 -21.62 -1.34
CA MET A 441 -4.88 -20.63 -0.39
C MET A 441 -3.36 -20.76 -0.20
N ALA A 442 -2.69 -19.65 0.09
CA ALA A 442 -1.33 -19.69 0.61
C ALA A 442 -1.35 -20.28 2.03
N ASP A 443 -0.31 -21.01 2.39
CA ASP A 443 -0.21 -21.65 3.71
C ASP A 443 0.15 -20.58 4.76
N LEU A 444 -0.81 -20.30 5.64
CA LEU A 444 -0.57 -19.44 6.82
C LEU A 444 0.18 -20.17 7.94
N ASN A 445 0.41 -21.48 7.80
CA ASN A 445 1.03 -22.32 8.83
C ASN A 445 0.38 -22.13 10.21
N LEU A 446 -0.92 -22.21 10.27
CA LEU A 446 -1.67 -22.06 11.51
C LEU A 446 -1.43 -23.21 12.51
N SER A 447 -1.10 -24.40 12.00
CA SER A 447 -0.59 -25.52 12.74
C SER A 447 0.87 -25.73 12.35
N TYR A 448 1.79 -25.14 13.08
CA TYR A 448 3.23 -25.30 12.82
C TYR A 448 3.75 -26.56 13.52
N THR A 449 4.26 -27.48 12.74
CA THR A 449 5.03 -28.63 13.23
C THR A 449 6.50 -28.27 13.14
N TYR A 450 7.15 -28.09 14.28
CA TYR A 450 8.59 -27.86 14.37
C TYR A 450 9.30 -29.21 14.53
N ASN A 451 10.28 -29.43 13.69
CA ASN A 451 11.10 -30.64 13.78
C ASN A 451 12.45 -30.25 14.41
N GLU A 452 12.58 -30.48 15.69
CA GLU A 452 13.84 -30.39 16.41
C GLU A 452 14.31 -31.83 16.64
N ASN A 453 15.42 -32.22 16.09
CA ASN A 453 16.01 -33.58 16.22
C ASN A 453 15.10 -34.70 15.64
N ASP A 454 14.50 -34.50 14.44
CA ASP A 454 13.59 -35.45 13.81
C ASP A 454 12.30 -35.78 14.62
N GLU A 455 12.03 -35.09 15.70
CA GLU A 455 10.77 -35.18 16.43
C GLU A 455 9.80 -34.08 16.06
N THR A 456 8.59 -34.47 15.68
CA THR A 456 7.52 -33.54 15.31
C THR A 456 6.80 -33.03 16.55
N THR A 457 6.96 -31.77 16.89
CA THR A 457 6.28 -31.15 18.04
C THR A 457 5.13 -30.27 17.56
N THR A 458 3.91 -30.62 17.92
CA THR A 458 2.71 -29.82 17.62
C THR A 458 2.46 -28.84 18.77
N TYR A 459 2.52 -27.53 18.47
CA TYR A 459 2.25 -26.51 19.48
C TYR A 459 0.75 -26.26 19.61
N SER A 460 0.22 -26.31 20.84
CA SER A 460 -1.16 -25.95 21.13
C SER A 460 -1.39 -24.45 21.10
N LYS A 461 -2.62 -24.03 20.82
CA LYS A 461 -3.05 -22.62 20.69
C LYS A 461 -2.65 -21.76 21.89
N SER A 462 -2.65 -22.29 23.10
CA SER A 462 -2.36 -21.58 24.35
C SER A 462 -0.90 -21.13 24.51
N ARG A 463 0.06 -21.88 23.98
CA ARG A 463 1.49 -21.53 24.07
C ARG A 463 1.91 -20.39 23.13
N PHE A 464 1.12 -20.08 22.12
CA PHE A 464 1.40 -19.01 21.17
C PHE A 464 1.06 -17.62 21.69
N ILE A 465 0.10 -17.52 22.60
CA ILE A 465 -0.32 -16.24 23.20
C ILE A 465 0.75 -15.74 24.19
N GLU A 466 1.48 -16.67 24.83
CA GLU A 466 2.45 -16.36 25.89
C GLU A 466 3.84 -15.92 25.39
N LYS A 467 4.16 -16.08 24.10
CA LYS A 467 5.50 -15.81 23.54
C LYS A 467 5.54 -14.74 22.46
N TRP A 468 4.85 -13.63 22.68
CA TRP A 468 5.10 -12.45 21.87
C TRP A 468 6.41 -11.78 22.31
N PRO A 469 7.28 -11.34 21.37
CA PRO A 469 8.51 -10.65 21.76
C PRO A 469 8.18 -9.41 22.58
N LEU A 470 8.86 -9.29 23.71
CA LEU A 470 8.87 -8.08 24.53
C LEU A 470 9.81 -7.09 23.84
N GLU A 471 9.36 -5.88 23.56
CA GLU A 471 10.27 -4.77 23.37
C GLU A 471 10.73 -4.35 24.78
N ASP A 472 12.04 -4.41 25.05
CA ASP A 472 12.67 -4.04 26.32
C ASP A 472 12.11 -4.74 27.57
N GLY A 473 11.64 -6.00 27.45
CA GLY A 473 11.13 -6.78 28.58
C GLY A 473 9.74 -6.37 29.09
N VAL A 474 9.02 -5.48 28.39
CA VAL A 474 7.69 -5.03 28.75
C VAL A 474 6.65 -5.58 27.76
N LEU A 475 5.62 -6.22 28.28
CA LEU A 475 4.42 -6.60 27.50
C LEU A 475 3.73 -5.32 26.99
N ILE A 476 3.84 -5.03 25.70
CA ILE A 476 3.08 -3.95 25.09
C ILE A 476 1.62 -4.41 25.02
N GLN A 477 0.82 -4.00 25.99
CA GLN A 477 -0.62 -4.15 25.89
C GLN A 477 -1.10 -3.30 24.70
N PRO A 478 -1.96 -3.83 23.83
CA PRO A 478 -2.58 -3.02 22.79
C PRO A 478 -3.24 -1.79 23.45
N PRO A 479 -3.10 -0.59 22.89
CA PRO A 479 -3.75 0.58 23.45
C PRO A 479 -5.24 0.27 23.60
N LYS A 480 -5.76 0.35 24.81
CA LYS A 480 -7.20 0.16 25.07
C LYS A 480 -7.92 1.15 24.18
N SER A 481 -8.73 0.66 23.27
CA SER A 481 -9.45 1.45 22.26
C SER A 481 -10.22 2.67 22.81
N LEU A 482 -10.57 2.65 24.08
CA LEU A 482 -11.17 3.77 24.81
C LEU A 482 -10.22 4.98 24.97
N HIS A 483 -8.94 4.78 25.27
CA HIS A 483 -8.03 5.92 25.55
C HIS A 483 -7.69 6.72 24.29
N PHE A 484 -7.60 6.07 23.13
CA PHE A 484 -7.37 6.73 21.86
C PHE A 484 -8.63 7.50 21.39
N ARG A 485 -9.83 6.95 21.65
CA ARG A 485 -11.11 7.63 21.39
C ARG A 485 -11.27 8.88 22.27
N GLU A 486 -10.87 8.85 23.54
CA GLU A 486 -10.93 10.01 24.45
C GLU A 486 -9.90 11.09 24.08
N GLN A 487 -8.70 10.75 23.67
CA GLN A 487 -7.72 11.74 23.21
C GLN A 487 -8.13 12.42 21.90
N LEU A 488 -8.75 11.71 20.96
CA LEU A 488 -9.32 12.30 19.75
C LEU A 488 -10.56 13.18 20.08
N ARG A 489 -11.46 12.73 20.96
CA ARG A 489 -12.61 13.54 21.43
C ARG A 489 -12.16 14.86 22.07
N ASN A 490 -11.15 14.82 22.92
CA ASN A 490 -10.65 16.00 23.60
C ASN A 490 -9.91 16.96 22.65
N ASN A 491 -9.20 16.45 21.66
CA ASN A 491 -8.54 17.26 20.62
C ASN A 491 -9.54 17.89 19.63
N PHE A 492 -10.67 17.25 19.35
CA PHE A 492 -11.72 17.81 18.48
C PHE A 492 -12.59 18.84 19.21
N ARG A 493 -12.97 18.58 20.48
CA ARG A 493 -13.80 19.51 21.27
C ARG A 493 -13.07 20.81 21.65
N SER A 494 -11.76 20.78 21.85
CA SER A 494 -10.96 21.97 22.14
C SER A 494 -10.77 22.87 20.91
N LYS A 495 -10.98 22.38 19.69
CA LYS A 495 -10.83 23.17 18.45
C LYS A 495 -12.15 23.69 17.86
N MET A 496 -13.30 23.30 18.41
CA MET A 496 -14.60 23.85 18.03
C MET A 496 -15.12 24.96 18.96
N ARG A 497 -14.30 25.41 19.92
CA ARG A 497 -14.57 26.60 20.72
C ARG A 497 -13.54 27.68 20.40
N ILE A 498 -13.62 28.24 19.20
CA ILE A 498 -13.23 29.61 18.86
C ILE A 498 -14.08 30.01 17.66
#